data_247598e0f03b95a36b95989a83e08758
#
_entry.id   247598e0f03b95a36b95989a83e08758
#
_cell.length_a   1.000
_cell.length_b   1.000
_cell.length_c   1.000
_cell.angle_alpha   90.00
_cell.angle_beta   90.00
_cell.angle_gamma   90.00
#
_symmetry.space_group_name_H-M   'P 1'
#
loop_
_entity.id
_entity.type
_entity.pdbx_description
1 polymer ?
#
loop_
_entity_poly.entity_id
_entity_poly.type
_entity_poly.pdbx_seq_one_letter_code
_entity_poly.pdbx_strand_id
1 'polypeptide(L)'
;EIVDGGFFTEHSSDWRGKGVEITYSGAASASAEGAMVTVPASGEATVGIDIAPGSEFASYVADNTPNGTFLDGFVRFASKTDGQPDLAVPYLGFYGDWGKAPIFDALASVGGAHTRASDIVNGQTGAALGYNPLVKVADRTGDPNPQRYVISRSTASGAPTILEPRTGTLRSVHTLTSTYTKRAGETVFSVTNHQNWKSVYLTSTEENTWVEAYHESTAFDANAEKFAQMPDGAYTLRIAASNDGPSRAEQSISYNFRLDTKAPVISDLVYSGKDEGFVVTFDVTDDSPLAAVDLHDPADGLWFYRH
;
A
#
# COMPACT_ATOMS: atom_id res chain seq x y z
N GLU A 1 7.97 -13.60 8.84
CA GLU A 1 6.53 -13.91 8.91
C GLU A 1 5.94 -13.31 10.18
N ILE A 2 4.83 -12.56 10.06
CA ILE A 2 4.13 -11.98 11.22
C ILE A 2 3.18 -13.05 11.73
N VAL A 3 3.40 -13.52 12.94
CA VAL A 3 2.51 -14.45 13.62
C VAL A 3 1.92 -13.77 14.85
N ASP A 4 0.59 -13.67 14.90
CA ASP A 4 -0.20 -13.21 16.05
C ASP A 4 0.21 -11.87 16.67
N GLY A 5 0.44 -10.83 15.85
CA GLY A 5 0.70 -9.46 16.37
C GLY A 5 1.98 -9.32 17.17
N GLY A 6 2.84 -10.29 17.13
CA GLY A 6 4.14 -10.31 17.78
C GLY A 6 5.27 -10.43 16.76
N PHE A 7 6.46 -10.38 17.23
CA PHE A 7 7.71 -10.33 16.52
C PHE A 7 7.85 -11.33 15.37
N PHE A 8 8.65 -10.95 14.34
CA PHE A 8 9.05 -11.85 13.26
C PHE A 8 9.74 -13.08 13.82
N THR A 9 9.31 -14.24 13.34
CA THR A 9 10.09 -15.44 13.48
C THR A 9 10.94 -15.57 12.22
N GLU A 10 12.23 -15.36 12.34
CA GLU A 10 13.19 -15.67 11.30
C GLU A 10 13.41 -17.17 11.28
N HIS A 11 13.05 -17.79 10.16
CA HIS A 11 13.34 -19.20 9.92
C HIS A 11 14.59 -19.31 9.05
N SER A 12 15.63 -19.89 9.61
CA SER A 12 16.86 -20.17 8.89
C SER A 12 16.97 -21.68 8.64
N SER A 13 17.18 -22.07 7.41
CA SER A 13 17.34 -23.47 7.01
C SER A 13 18.70 -23.69 6.35
N ASP A 14 19.40 -24.75 6.76
CA ASP A 14 20.68 -25.12 6.15
C ASP A 14 20.46 -25.95 4.87
N TRP A 15 20.88 -25.38 3.75
CA TRP A 15 20.73 -25.96 2.43
C TRP A 15 22.02 -26.59 1.88
N ARG A 16 23.09 -26.61 2.64
CA ARG A 16 24.33 -27.25 2.22
C ARG A 16 24.11 -28.77 1.94
N GLY A 17 24.46 -29.18 0.74
CA GLY A 17 24.25 -30.56 0.30
C GLY A 17 22.79 -30.95 0.05
N LYS A 18 21.86 -29.99 0.01
CA LYS A 18 20.43 -30.21 -0.21
C LYS A 18 19.93 -29.43 -1.44
N GLY A 19 20.50 -29.72 -2.61
CA GLY A 19 20.06 -29.06 -3.85
C GLY A 19 20.63 -27.67 -4.07
N VAL A 20 21.69 -27.28 -3.37
CA VAL A 20 22.50 -26.10 -3.67
C VAL A 20 23.91 -26.57 -4.03
N GLU A 21 24.34 -26.25 -5.25
CA GLU A 21 25.68 -26.59 -5.74
C GLU A 21 26.62 -25.40 -5.51
N ILE A 22 27.81 -25.68 -5.02
CA ILE A 22 28.84 -24.68 -4.82
C ILE A 22 30.03 -25.04 -5.69
N THR A 23 30.42 -24.13 -6.57
CA THR A 23 31.60 -24.28 -7.43
C THR A 23 32.65 -23.21 -7.16
N TYR A 24 33.90 -23.57 -7.41
CA TYR A 24 35.03 -22.70 -7.11
C TYR A 24 35.85 -22.45 -8.39
N SER A 25 36.38 -21.24 -8.51
CA SER A 25 37.21 -20.84 -9.64
C SER A 25 38.37 -19.91 -9.22
N GLY A 26 39.23 -19.56 -10.17
CA GLY A 26 40.38 -18.72 -9.92
C GLY A 26 41.52 -19.45 -9.23
N ALA A 27 42.03 -18.91 -8.15
CA ALA A 27 43.13 -19.52 -7.38
C ALA A 27 42.69 -20.67 -6.47
N ALA A 28 41.40 -21.03 -6.48
CA ALA A 28 40.86 -22.14 -5.71
C ALA A 28 41.03 -23.47 -6.46
N SER A 29 41.45 -24.51 -5.77
CA SER A 29 41.43 -25.86 -6.25
C SER A 29 40.50 -26.73 -5.39
N ALA A 30 39.69 -27.58 -6.02
CA ALA A 30 38.76 -28.46 -5.31
C ALA A 30 39.50 -29.35 -4.32
N SER A 31 38.90 -29.55 -3.15
CA SER A 31 39.35 -30.45 -2.11
C SER A 31 38.19 -31.25 -1.52
N ALA A 32 38.46 -32.25 -0.73
CA ALA A 32 37.43 -33.07 -0.07
C ALA A 32 36.57 -32.26 0.95
N GLU A 33 37.07 -31.13 1.43
CA GLU A 33 36.43 -30.31 2.45
C GLU A 33 35.95 -28.94 1.88
N GLY A 34 35.88 -28.80 0.55
CA GLY A 34 35.53 -27.52 -0.10
C GLY A 34 36.57 -27.13 -1.16
N ALA A 35 37.36 -26.10 -0.92
CA ALA A 35 38.45 -25.68 -1.82
C ALA A 35 39.70 -25.28 -1.05
N MET A 36 40.85 -25.50 -1.66
CA MET A 36 42.15 -25.06 -1.15
C MET A 36 42.60 -23.82 -1.93
N VAL A 37 43.04 -22.81 -1.21
CA VAL A 37 43.61 -21.60 -1.79
C VAL A 37 45.03 -21.38 -1.26
N THR A 38 45.98 -21.18 -2.15
CA THR A 38 47.35 -20.79 -1.77
C THR A 38 47.57 -19.35 -2.09
N VAL A 39 47.85 -18.56 -1.07
CA VAL A 39 48.18 -17.14 -1.23
C VAL A 39 49.69 -17.00 -1.24
N PRO A 40 50.31 -16.41 -2.27
CA PRO A 40 51.77 -16.20 -2.31
C PRO A 40 52.23 -15.30 -1.18
N ALA A 41 53.45 -15.46 -0.74
CA ALA A 41 54.07 -14.57 0.25
C ALA A 41 54.04 -13.12 -0.26
N SER A 42 53.51 -12.22 0.53
CA SER A 42 53.32 -10.78 0.16
C SER A 42 52.50 -10.57 -1.14
N GLY A 43 51.68 -11.52 -1.52
CA GLY A 43 50.86 -11.49 -2.71
C GLY A 43 49.34 -11.61 -2.43
N GLU A 44 48.59 -11.70 -3.50
CA GLU A 44 47.15 -11.83 -3.49
C GLU A 44 46.70 -13.08 -4.24
N ALA A 45 45.53 -13.61 -3.87
CA ALA A 45 44.86 -14.68 -4.58
C ALA A 45 43.40 -14.33 -4.75
N THR A 46 42.88 -14.38 -5.99
CA THR A 46 41.46 -14.19 -6.29
C THR A 46 40.74 -15.52 -6.40
N VAL A 47 39.63 -15.65 -5.67
CA VAL A 47 38.77 -16.83 -5.67
C VAL A 47 37.38 -16.45 -6.12
N GLY A 48 36.84 -17.16 -7.09
CA GLY A 48 35.41 -17.11 -7.44
C GLY A 48 34.68 -18.24 -6.72
N ILE A 49 33.52 -17.92 -6.18
CA ILE A 49 32.60 -18.88 -5.53
C ILE A 49 31.23 -18.67 -6.13
N ASP A 50 30.73 -19.67 -6.84
CA ASP A 50 29.39 -19.66 -7.41
C ASP A 50 28.48 -20.55 -6.58
N ILE A 51 27.34 -20.00 -6.18
CA ILE A 51 26.29 -20.67 -5.43
C ILE A 51 25.09 -20.83 -6.35
N ALA A 52 24.83 -22.04 -6.81
CA ALA A 52 23.75 -22.36 -7.75
C ALA A 52 22.64 -23.16 -7.05
N PRO A 53 21.48 -22.53 -6.78
CA PRO A 53 20.33 -23.26 -6.26
C PRO A 53 19.79 -24.24 -7.29
N GLY A 54 19.67 -25.51 -6.90
CA GLY A 54 19.12 -26.58 -7.72
C GLY A 54 17.59 -26.69 -7.62
N SER A 55 17.06 -27.73 -8.29
CA SER A 55 15.60 -27.91 -8.41
C SER A 55 14.89 -28.16 -7.07
N GLU A 56 15.53 -28.84 -6.12
CA GLU A 56 14.96 -29.08 -4.79
C GLU A 56 14.76 -27.76 -4.02
N PHE A 57 15.76 -26.89 -4.02
CA PHE A 57 15.66 -25.58 -3.43
C PHE A 57 14.63 -24.71 -4.15
N ALA A 58 14.61 -24.74 -5.48
CA ALA A 58 13.63 -23.99 -6.28
C ALA A 58 12.19 -24.41 -5.97
N SER A 59 11.93 -25.72 -5.82
CA SER A 59 10.62 -26.22 -5.41
C SER A 59 10.23 -25.77 -4.01
N TYR A 60 11.17 -25.86 -3.07
CA TYR A 60 10.92 -25.39 -1.70
C TYR A 60 10.54 -23.90 -1.67
N VAL A 61 11.25 -23.06 -2.42
CA VAL A 61 10.96 -21.62 -2.50
C VAL A 61 9.58 -21.40 -3.13
N ALA A 62 9.23 -22.10 -4.19
CA ALA A 62 7.93 -21.96 -4.84
C ALA A 62 6.76 -22.29 -3.90
N ASP A 63 6.94 -23.32 -3.05
CA ASP A 63 5.90 -23.80 -2.14
C ASP A 63 5.80 -22.97 -0.85
N ASN A 64 6.91 -22.45 -0.33
CA ASN A 64 6.96 -21.85 1.01
C ASN A 64 7.21 -20.35 1.00
N THR A 65 7.93 -19.82 0.00
CA THR A 65 8.27 -18.41 -0.12
C THR A 65 8.09 -17.90 -1.56
N PRO A 66 6.86 -17.88 -2.08
CA PRO A 66 6.58 -17.62 -3.50
C PRO A 66 7.01 -16.23 -3.99
N ASN A 67 7.30 -15.32 -3.08
CA ASN A 67 7.85 -13.99 -3.37
C ASN A 67 9.39 -13.97 -3.40
N GLY A 68 10.05 -15.12 -3.21
CA GLY A 68 11.48 -15.26 -3.12
C GLY A 68 12.00 -15.34 -1.68
N THR A 69 13.29 -15.61 -1.54
CA THR A 69 13.94 -15.73 -0.23
C THR A 69 15.38 -15.22 -0.28
N PHE A 70 15.92 -14.88 0.88
CA PHE A 70 17.33 -14.54 1.00
C PHE A 70 18.17 -15.81 1.12
N LEU A 71 19.33 -15.77 0.48
CA LEU A 71 20.43 -16.71 0.65
C LEU A 71 21.55 -15.96 1.34
N ASP A 72 21.86 -16.35 2.55
CA ASP A 72 22.91 -15.76 3.34
C ASP A 72 23.86 -16.80 3.90
N GLY A 73 25.02 -16.35 4.32
CA GLY A 73 26.01 -17.22 4.93
C GLY A 73 27.37 -16.58 5.07
N PHE A 74 28.35 -17.43 5.32
CA PHE A 74 29.73 -17.02 5.45
C PHE A 74 30.64 -17.86 4.58
N VAL A 75 31.46 -17.22 3.79
CA VAL A 75 32.65 -17.86 3.21
C VAL A 75 33.73 -17.87 4.29
N ARG A 76 34.11 -19.06 4.72
CA ARG A 76 35.13 -19.25 5.76
C ARG A 76 36.43 -19.71 5.15
N PHE A 77 37.51 -19.07 5.54
CA PHE A 77 38.87 -19.41 5.18
C PHE A 77 39.59 -19.92 6.43
N ALA A 78 39.69 -21.24 6.56
CA ALA A 78 40.41 -21.86 7.65
C ALA A 78 41.93 -21.87 7.32
N SER A 79 42.72 -21.25 8.16
CA SER A 79 44.18 -21.26 7.98
C SER A 79 44.78 -22.62 8.20
N LYS A 80 45.68 -23.02 7.32
CA LYS A 80 46.50 -24.23 7.48
C LYS A 80 47.89 -23.88 8.07
N THR A 81 48.11 -22.61 8.37
CA THR A 81 49.39 -22.13 8.95
C THR A 81 49.21 -21.82 10.42
N ASP A 82 50.01 -22.43 11.27
CA ASP A 82 49.98 -22.19 12.71
C ASP A 82 50.16 -20.71 13.05
N GLY A 83 49.31 -20.20 13.94
CA GLY A 83 49.36 -18.83 14.40
C GLY A 83 48.70 -17.80 13.46
N GLN A 84 48.13 -18.24 12.34
CA GLN A 84 47.33 -17.37 11.47
C GLN A 84 45.85 -17.51 11.79
N PRO A 85 45.09 -16.40 11.91
CA PRO A 85 43.69 -16.47 12.20
C PRO A 85 42.90 -16.98 11.01
N ASP A 86 41.75 -17.62 11.30
CA ASP A 86 40.71 -17.88 10.32
C ASP A 86 40.01 -16.60 9.91
N LEU A 87 39.58 -16.53 8.67
CA LEU A 87 38.83 -15.40 8.15
C LEU A 87 37.42 -15.82 7.75
N ALA A 88 36.47 -14.91 7.84
CA ALA A 88 35.10 -15.11 7.37
C ALA A 88 34.61 -13.87 6.65
N VAL A 89 33.95 -14.07 5.51
CA VAL A 89 33.30 -13.01 4.73
C VAL A 89 31.82 -13.35 4.64
N PRO A 90 30.93 -12.47 5.16
CA PRO A 90 29.50 -12.68 5.00
C PRO A 90 29.07 -12.45 3.54
N TYR A 91 28.08 -13.17 3.09
CA TYR A 91 27.40 -12.89 1.84
C TYR A 91 25.89 -12.88 2.06
N LEU A 92 25.19 -12.10 1.24
CA LEU A 92 23.75 -12.03 1.17
C LEU A 92 23.34 -11.90 -0.29
N GLY A 93 22.48 -12.82 -0.73
CA GLY A 93 21.86 -12.82 -2.04
C GLY A 93 20.35 -12.95 -1.91
N PHE A 94 19.63 -12.68 -2.98
CA PHE A 94 18.19 -12.91 -3.07
C PHE A 94 17.91 -13.87 -4.21
N TYR A 95 17.16 -14.93 -3.93
CA TYR A 95 16.67 -15.89 -4.92
C TYR A 95 15.19 -15.64 -5.19
N GLY A 96 14.88 -15.25 -6.42
CA GLY A 96 13.53 -14.93 -6.88
C GLY A 96 13.46 -13.60 -7.62
N ASP A 97 12.25 -13.17 -7.94
CA ASP A 97 12.00 -11.86 -8.51
C ASP A 97 11.76 -10.83 -7.40
N TRP A 98 12.73 -9.94 -7.19
CA TRP A 98 12.62 -8.87 -6.19
C TRP A 98 11.42 -7.96 -6.43
N GLY A 99 10.96 -7.82 -7.68
CA GLY A 99 9.79 -7.02 -8.07
C GLY A 99 8.45 -7.68 -7.79
N LYS A 100 8.41 -8.99 -7.55
CA LYS A 100 7.17 -9.76 -7.43
C LYS A 100 6.43 -9.53 -6.11
N ALA A 101 7.15 -9.37 -5.02
CA ALA A 101 6.52 -9.17 -3.71
C ALA A 101 5.70 -7.86 -3.70
N PRO A 102 4.51 -7.85 -3.08
CA PRO A 102 3.65 -6.68 -3.08
C PRO A 102 4.31 -5.49 -2.39
N ILE A 103 4.18 -4.33 -3.02
CA ILE A 103 4.59 -3.04 -2.44
C ILE A 103 3.49 -2.52 -1.53
N PHE A 104 2.24 -2.61 -1.98
CA PHE A 104 1.08 -2.12 -1.26
C PHE A 104 0.44 -3.23 -0.43
N ASP A 105 -0.04 -2.87 0.75
CA ASP A 105 -0.98 -3.68 1.50
C ASP A 105 -2.36 -3.64 0.86
N ALA A 106 -3.26 -4.52 1.28
CA ALA A 106 -4.59 -4.61 0.72
C ALA A 106 -5.39 -3.31 0.88
N LEU A 107 -6.31 -3.07 -0.06
CA LEU A 107 -7.30 -2.02 0.10
C LEU A 107 -8.27 -2.37 1.23
N ALA A 108 -8.63 -1.40 2.06
CA ALA A 108 -9.61 -1.58 3.12
C ALA A 108 -10.95 -2.15 2.59
N SER A 109 -11.34 -1.74 1.39
CA SER A 109 -12.57 -2.22 0.72
C SER A 109 -12.50 -3.68 0.22
N VAL A 110 -11.35 -4.31 0.26
CA VAL A 110 -11.15 -5.71 -0.15
C VAL A 110 -10.95 -6.61 1.08
N GLY A 111 -10.44 -6.03 2.16
CA GLY A 111 -10.06 -6.76 3.36
C GLY A 111 -8.75 -7.54 3.20
N GLY A 112 -8.34 -8.23 4.26
CA GLY A 112 -7.15 -9.07 4.25
C GLY A 112 -5.82 -8.31 4.30
N ALA A 113 -5.83 -7.08 4.81
CA ALA A 113 -4.60 -6.32 5.02
C ALA A 113 -3.67 -7.05 6.00
N HIS A 114 -2.40 -7.04 5.68
CA HIS A 114 -1.37 -7.71 6.46
C HIS A 114 -0.94 -6.89 7.68
N THR A 115 -0.70 -5.61 7.46
CA THR A 115 -0.26 -4.68 8.50
C THR A 115 -1.26 -3.54 8.66
N ARG A 116 -1.58 -2.89 7.57
CA ARG A 116 -2.44 -1.71 7.53
C ARG A 116 -3.08 -1.56 6.16
N ALA A 117 -4.42 -1.65 6.13
CA ALA A 117 -5.17 -1.46 4.90
C ALA A 117 -4.93 -0.08 4.29
N SER A 118 -4.81 -0.05 2.97
CA SER A 118 -4.82 1.21 2.22
C SER A 118 -6.26 1.72 2.13
N ASP A 119 -6.47 3.01 2.41
CA ASP A 119 -7.79 3.64 2.54
C ASP A 119 -7.81 5.06 1.98
N ILE A 120 -8.99 5.64 1.86
CA ILE A 120 -9.20 7.06 1.57
C ILE A 120 -9.96 7.70 2.72
N VAL A 121 -9.48 8.82 3.19
CA VAL A 121 -10.13 9.59 4.24
C VAL A 121 -10.45 11.01 3.78
N ASN A 122 -11.40 11.63 4.45
CA ASN A 122 -11.60 13.06 4.38
C ASN A 122 -10.51 13.73 5.23
N GLY A 123 -9.59 14.42 4.60
CA GLY A 123 -8.43 15.02 5.27
C GLY A 123 -8.77 16.14 6.27
N GLN A 124 -9.98 16.73 6.20
CA GLN A 124 -10.42 17.71 7.19
C GLN A 124 -10.87 17.05 8.50
N THR A 125 -11.51 15.89 8.40
CA THR A 125 -12.14 15.23 9.55
C THR A 125 -11.40 13.97 9.99
N GLY A 126 -10.48 13.46 9.17
CA GLY A 126 -9.83 12.18 9.36
C GLY A 126 -10.77 10.97 9.21
N ALA A 127 -12.02 11.21 8.79
CA ALA A 127 -13.01 10.15 8.67
C ALA A 127 -12.77 9.30 7.41
N ALA A 128 -12.68 7.99 7.58
CA ALA A 128 -12.61 7.07 6.45
C ALA A 128 -13.86 7.17 5.57
N LEU A 129 -13.65 7.26 4.27
CA LEU A 129 -14.73 7.25 3.28
C LEU A 129 -15.28 5.82 3.08
N GLY A 130 -16.44 5.72 2.42
CA GLY A 130 -17.05 4.43 2.12
C GLY A 130 -18.00 3.90 3.20
N TYR A 131 -18.02 4.51 4.37
CA TYR A 131 -18.96 4.19 5.44
C TYR A 131 -20.16 5.15 5.43
N ASN A 132 -21.27 4.70 6.04
CA ASN A 132 -22.36 5.61 6.29
C ASN A 132 -21.92 6.68 7.32
N PRO A 133 -21.92 7.98 6.96
CA PRO A 133 -21.44 9.04 7.85
C PRO A 133 -22.28 9.20 9.14
N LEU A 134 -23.52 8.68 9.16
CA LEU A 134 -24.38 8.70 10.32
C LEU A 134 -24.09 7.62 11.35
N VAL A 135 -23.30 6.62 10.97
CA VAL A 135 -22.86 5.56 11.89
C VAL A 135 -21.59 6.02 12.58
N LYS A 136 -21.60 6.03 13.91
CA LYS A 136 -20.41 6.35 14.72
C LYS A 136 -19.26 5.42 14.36
N VAL A 137 -18.04 5.93 14.37
CA VAL A 137 -16.84 5.16 14.01
C VAL A 137 -16.74 3.83 14.79
N ALA A 138 -17.08 3.86 16.09
CA ALA A 138 -17.06 2.67 16.93
C ALA A 138 -18.11 1.60 16.58
N ASP A 139 -19.17 2.00 15.87
CA ASP A 139 -20.29 1.11 15.51
C ASP A 139 -20.21 0.67 14.03
N ARG A 140 -19.18 1.08 13.31
CA ARG A 140 -18.98 0.68 11.91
C ARG A 140 -18.60 -0.79 11.84
N THR A 141 -19.26 -1.51 10.95
CA THR A 141 -19.01 -2.93 10.70
C THR A 141 -18.72 -3.15 9.23
N GLY A 142 -17.91 -4.15 8.94
CA GLY A 142 -17.53 -4.53 7.56
C GLY A 142 -16.58 -3.55 6.89
N ASP A 143 -16.29 -3.83 5.63
CA ASP A 143 -15.35 -3.07 4.81
C ASP A 143 -16.01 -1.81 4.22
N PRO A 144 -15.23 -0.76 3.93
CA PRO A 144 -15.75 0.44 3.29
C PRO A 144 -16.28 0.13 1.88
N ASN A 145 -17.43 0.68 1.54
CA ASN A 145 -18.06 0.52 0.23
C ASN A 145 -17.49 1.55 -0.77
N PRO A 146 -16.79 1.12 -1.82
CA PRO A 146 -16.21 2.03 -2.81
C PRO A 146 -17.22 2.92 -3.54
N GLN A 147 -18.49 2.52 -3.63
CA GLN A 147 -19.54 3.34 -4.24
C GLN A 147 -19.87 4.58 -3.41
N ARG A 148 -19.48 4.58 -2.15
CA ARG A 148 -19.62 5.70 -1.21
C ARG A 148 -18.35 6.55 -1.09
N TYR A 149 -17.39 6.40 -1.98
CA TYR A 149 -16.26 7.31 -2.07
C TYR A 149 -16.69 8.61 -2.76
N VAL A 150 -17.44 9.40 -2.03
CA VAL A 150 -17.98 10.68 -2.47
C VAL A 150 -17.46 11.79 -1.58
N ILE A 151 -17.07 12.87 -2.20
CA ILE A 151 -16.59 14.07 -1.53
C ILE A 151 -17.48 15.21 -1.94
N SER A 152 -18.20 15.77 -0.98
CA SER A 152 -18.97 16.98 -1.14
C SER A 152 -18.15 18.17 -0.70
N ARG A 153 -18.13 19.21 -1.52
CA ARG A 153 -17.64 20.53 -1.10
C ARG A 153 -18.77 21.33 -0.52
N SER A 154 -18.68 21.67 0.75
CA SER A 154 -19.59 22.64 1.31
C SER A 154 -19.19 24.03 0.85
N THR A 155 -20.04 24.65 0.02
CA THR A 155 -19.88 26.06 -0.36
C THR A 155 -20.12 26.99 0.82
N ALA A 156 -20.79 26.52 1.88
CA ALA A 156 -21.16 27.35 3.04
C ALA A 156 -19.98 27.62 3.99
N SER A 157 -19.00 26.73 4.05
CA SER A 157 -17.85 26.88 4.97
C SER A 157 -16.60 27.47 4.31
N GLY A 158 -16.55 27.57 3.00
CA GLY A 158 -15.37 28.03 2.26
C GLY A 158 -14.12 27.16 2.41
N ALA A 159 -14.22 26.07 3.19
CA ALA A 159 -13.10 25.17 3.41
C ALA A 159 -12.95 24.20 2.24
N PRO A 160 -11.74 24.02 1.70
CA PRO A 160 -11.50 23.02 0.66
C PRO A 160 -11.76 21.63 1.21
N THR A 161 -12.38 20.77 0.41
CA THR A 161 -12.48 19.35 0.74
C THR A 161 -11.18 18.67 0.34
N ILE A 162 -10.52 18.09 1.31
CA ILE A 162 -9.23 17.41 1.12
C ILE A 162 -9.50 15.91 1.02
N LEU A 163 -9.10 15.32 -0.10
CA LEU A 163 -9.02 13.88 -0.26
C LEU A 163 -7.63 13.44 0.19
N GLU A 164 -7.56 12.64 1.23
CA GLU A 164 -6.31 12.11 1.77
C GLU A 164 -6.30 10.59 1.60
N PRO A 165 -5.56 10.08 0.61
CA PRO A 165 -5.31 8.65 0.53
C PRO A 165 -4.25 8.25 1.56
N ARG A 166 -4.56 7.28 2.36
CA ARG A 166 -3.64 6.62 3.29
C ARG A 166 -3.22 5.30 2.69
N THR A 167 -1.94 5.18 2.39
CA THR A 167 -1.42 4.04 1.64
C THR A 167 -0.53 3.20 2.53
N GLY A 168 -0.97 2.00 2.86
CA GLY A 168 -0.15 1.00 3.54
C GLY A 168 0.89 0.44 2.57
N THR A 169 2.17 0.54 2.92
CA THR A 169 3.24 -0.08 2.15
C THR A 169 3.94 -1.17 2.95
N LEU A 170 4.15 -2.31 2.31
CA LEU A 170 4.84 -3.46 2.88
C LEU A 170 6.35 -3.43 2.66
N ARG A 171 6.82 -2.49 1.82
CA ARG A 171 8.22 -2.40 1.37
C ARG A 171 8.63 -0.95 1.16
N SER A 172 9.93 -0.72 1.17
CA SER A 172 10.51 0.53 0.70
C SER A 172 10.21 0.76 -0.77
N VAL A 173 10.00 2.01 -1.14
CA VAL A 173 9.68 2.42 -2.51
C VAL A 173 10.76 3.33 -3.06
N HIS A 174 11.08 3.14 -4.35
CA HIS A 174 11.95 4.05 -5.08
C HIS A 174 11.19 5.32 -5.46
N THR A 175 9.98 5.16 -6.00
CA THR A 175 9.06 6.27 -6.31
C THR A 175 7.66 5.92 -5.87
N LEU A 176 6.93 6.91 -5.39
CA LEU A 176 5.49 6.85 -5.17
C LEU A 176 4.86 8.04 -5.86
N THR A 177 3.93 7.78 -6.77
CA THR A 177 3.26 8.79 -7.59
C THR A 177 1.75 8.65 -7.48
N SER A 178 1.07 9.75 -7.23
CA SER A 178 -0.39 9.86 -7.28
C SER A 178 -0.83 10.52 -8.58
N THR A 179 -1.77 9.90 -9.28
CA THR A 179 -2.31 10.42 -10.54
C THR A 179 -3.83 10.44 -10.46
N TYR A 180 -4.40 11.60 -10.73
CA TYR A 180 -5.84 11.82 -10.78
C TYR A 180 -6.27 11.88 -12.25
N THR A 181 -7.22 11.05 -12.63
CA THR A 181 -7.80 11.04 -13.97
C THR A 181 -9.31 11.19 -13.90
N LYS A 182 -9.91 11.90 -14.85
CA LYS A 182 -11.34 11.81 -15.08
C LYS A 182 -11.67 10.39 -15.54
N ARG A 183 -12.86 9.91 -15.24
CA ARG A 183 -13.29 8.57 -15.65
C ARG A 183 -13.24 8.35 -17.17
N ALA A 184 -13.26 9.43 -17.95
CA ALA A 184 -13.06 9.40 -19.40
C ALA A 184 -11.59 9.23 -19.84
N GLY A 185 -10.63 9.14 -18.91
CA GLY A 185 -9.22 8.87 -19.18
C GLY A 185 -8.30 10.09 -19.26
N GLU A 186 -8.84 11.30 -19.12
CA GLU A 186 -8.02 12.52 -19.10
C GLU A 186 -7.31 12.68 -17.76
N THR A 187 -5.99 12.75 -17.74
CA THR A 187 -5.20 13.07 -16.54
C THR A 187 -5.39 14.54 -16.20
N VAL A 188 -5.84 14.82 -15.00
CA VAL A 188 -6.04 16.17 -14.49
C VAL A 188 -4.90 16.64 -13.61
N PHE A 189 -4.23 15.70 -12.92
CA PHE A 189 -3.13 16.00 -12.03
C PHE A 189 -2.28 14.77 -11.77
N SER A 190 -0.96 14.96 -11.66
CA SER A 190 -0.04 13.91 -11.23
C SER A 190 1.05 14.51 -10.38
N VAL A 191 1.43 13.83 -9.32
CA VAL A 191 2.48 14.25 -8.41
C VAL A 191 3.31 13.07 -7.95
N THR A 192 4.62 13.26 -7.88
CA THR A 192 5.53 12.32 -7.21
C THR A 192 5.61 12.70 -5.74
N ASN A 193 4.99 11.88 -4.89
CA ASN A 193 4.91 12.13 -3.45
C ASN A 193 6.22 11.84 -2.74
N HIS A 194 6.86 10.73 -3.10
CA HIS A 194 8.08 10.26 -2.47
C HIS A 194 9.09 9.74 -3.48
N GLN A 195 10.36 9.94 -3.14
CA GLN A 195 11.50 9.35 -3.83
C GLN A 195 12.42 8.72 -2.79
N ASN A 196 12.90 7.51 -3.06
CA ASN A 196 13.81 6.76 -2.18
C ASN A 196 13.31 6.67 -0.73
N TRP A 197 12.00 6.50 -0.56
CA TRP A 197 11.38 6.39 0.74
C TRP A 197 11.60 4.99 1.31
N LYS A 198 12.11 4.93 2.55
CA LYS A 198 12.28 3.67 3.26
C LYS A 198 11.11 3.43 4.19
N SER A 199 10.45 2.31 4.00
CA SER A 199 9.49 1.81 4.97
C SER A 199 10.24 1.47 6.24
N VAL A 200 9.91 2.13 7.33
CA VAL A 200 10.44 1.78 8.65
C VAL A 200 9.53 0.70 9.20
N TYR A 201 10.00 -0.50 9.04
CA TYR A 201 9.33 -1.68 9.52
C TYR A 201 9.81 -2.00 10.94
N LEU A 202 8.96 -2.40 11.85
CA LEU A 202 9.35 -3.24 12.97
C LEU A 202 9.34 -2.75 14.40
N THR A 203 9.46 -1.49 14.70
CA THR A 203 9.68 -1.13 16.11
C THR A 203 8.64 -0.20 16.70
N SER A 204 7.78 0.36 15.89
CA SER A 204 6.69 1.17 16.40
C SER A 204 5.37 0.74 15.76
N THR A 205 4.38 0.60 16.58
CA THR A 205 2.98 0.49 16.19
C THR A 205 2.49 1.79 15.56
N GLU A 206 3.38 2.77 15.36
CA GLU A 206 3.06 4.13 14.98
C GLU A 206 3.59 4.46 13.60
N GLU A 207 2.68 4.96 12.78
CA GLU A 207 2.82 5.92 11.68
C GLU A 207 3.71 5.60 10.46
N ASN A 208 4.75 4.82 10.56
CA ASN A 208 5.77 4.72 9.52
C ASN A 208 5.44 3.78 8.35
N THR A 209 4.27 3.15 8.36
CA THR A 209 3.77 2.34 7.24
C THR A 209 2.81 3.10 6.34
N TRP A 210 2.48 4.34 6.68
CA TRP A 210 1.59 5.20 5.93
C TRP A 210 2.38 6.13 5.03
N VAL A 211 2.08 6.08 3.76
CA VAL A 211 2.49 7.11 2.83
C VAL A 211 1.24 7.93 2.52
N GLU A 212 1.21 9.15 2.98
CA GLU A 212 0.14 10.08 2.68
C GLU A 212 0.42 10.74 1.35
N ALA A 213 -0.44 10.51 0.37
CA ALA A 213 -0.46 11.30 -0.84
C ALA A 213 -1.49 12.42 -0.64
N TYR A 214 -1.02 13.59 -0.30
CA TYR A 214 -1.85 14.74 0.04
C TYR A 214 -2.37 15.43 -1.22
N HIS A 215 -3.70 15.53 -1.36
CA HIS A 215 -4.28 16.38 -2.38
C HIS A 215 -5.58 17.03 -1.94
N GLU A 216 -5.57 18.36 -2.02
CA GLU A 216 -6.79 19.14 -2.16
C GLU A 216 -7.50 18.70 -3.47
N SER A 217 -8.83 18.83 -3.50
CA SER A 217 -9.61 18.58 -4.73
C SER A 217 -9.38 19.71 -5.77
N THR A 218 -8.11 20.08 -5.93
CA THR A 218 -7.64 21.09 -6.87
C THR A 218 -6.67 20.45 -7.84
N ALA A 219 -6.70 20.86 -9.09
CA ALA A 219 -5.76 20.49 -10.12
C ALA A 219 -5.03 21.73 -10.62
N PHE A 220 -3.82 21.56 -11.10
CA PHE A 220 -3.10 22.65 -11.74
C PHE A 220 -3.70 22.91 -13.13
N ASP A 221 -4.23 24.12 -13.30
CA ASP A 221 -4.69 24.61 -14.61
C ASP A 221 -3.50 25.22 -15.35
N ALA A 222 -2.99 24.51 -16.34
CA ALA A 222 -1.85 24.93 -17.14
C ALA A 222 -2.10 26.20 -17.98
N ASN A 223 -3.37 26.49 -18.30
CA ASN A 223 -3.71 27.70 -19.07
C ASN A 223 -3.75 28.96 -18.17
N ALA A 224 -4.15 28.77 -16.92
CA ALA A 224 -4.22 29.85 -15.94
C ALA A 224 -2.98 29.92 -15.03
N GLU A 225 -2.04 29.00 -15.18
CA GLU A 225 -0.83 28.84 -14.35
C GLU A 225 -1.11 28.86 -12.84
N LYS A 226 -2.22 28.26 -12.43
CA LYS A 226 -2.66 28.21 -11.03
C LYS A 226 -3.42 26.94 -10.71
N PHE A 227 -3.52 26.62 -9.42
CA PHE A 227 -4.43 25.59 -8.96
C PHE A 227 -5.88 26.03 -9.05
N ALA A 228 -6.70 25.24 -9.71
CA ALA A 228 -8.14 25.41 -9.82
C ALA A 228 -8.86 24.22 -9.19
N GLN A 229 -10.07 24.46 -8.70
CA GLN A 229 -10.90 23.38 -8.17
C GLN A 229 -11.26 22.38 -9.28
N MET A 230 -11.14 21.11 -8.98
CA MET A 230 -11.62 20.06 -9.87
C MET A 230 -13.14 20.15 -9.98
N PRO A 231 -13.73 20.13 -11.18
CA PRO A 231 -15.18 20.15 -11.35
C PRO A 231 -15.86 18.91 -10.80
N ASP A 232 -17.16 18.98 -10.56
CA ASP A 232 -17.95 17.81 -10.20
C ASP A 232 -17.83 16.72 -11.25
N GLY A 233 -17.79 15.46 -10.80
CA GLY A 233 -17.65 14.34 -11.70
C GLY A 233 -17.02 13.13 -11.05
N ALA A 234 -16.88 12.09 -11.86
CA ALA A 234 -16.24 10.83 -11.46
C ALA A 234 -14.76 10.83 -11.84
N TYR A 235 -13.94 10.43 -10.90
CA TYR A 235 -12.48 10.41 -10.98
C TYR A 235 -11.92 9.06 -10.56
N THR A 236 -10.70 8.81 -11.00
CA THR A 236 -9.86 7.72 -10.48
C THR A 236 -8.57 8.33 -9.93
N LEU A 237 -8.26 8.01 -8.69
CA LEU A 237 -6.95 8.21 -8.10
C LEU A 237 -6.18 6.91 -8.25
N ARG A 238 -5.07 6.94 -8.97
CA ARG A 238 -4.11 5.84 -9.06
C ARG A 238 -2.86 6.20 -8.26
N ILE A 239 -2.48 5.35 -7.34
CA ILE A 239 -1.23 5.45 -6.59
C ILE A 239 -0.32 4.35 -7.11
N ALA A 240 0.78 4.74 -7.71
CA ALA A 240 1.77 3.85 -8.28
C ALA A 240 3.08 3.95 -7.52
N ALA A 241 3.71 2.82 -7.28
CA ALA A 241 5.02 2.77 -6.66
C ALA A 241 5.94 1.79 -7.40
N SER A 242 7.21 2.14 -7.49
CA SER A 242 8.27 1.24 -7.92
C SER A 242 9.19 0.90 -6.76
N ASN A 243 9.81 -0.26 -6.80
CA ASN A 243 10.84 -0.66 -5.84
C ASN A 243 12.26 -0.35 -6.33
N ASP A 244 13.25 -0.55 -5.47
CA ASP A 244 14.68 -0.37 -5.79
C ASP A 244 15.30 -1.58 -6.51
N GLY A 245 14.49 -2.58 -6.90
CA GLY A 245 14.98 -3.74 -7.63
C GLY A 245 15.53 -3.42 -9.01
N PRO A 246 16.29 -4.32 -9.61
CA PRO A 246 16.89 -4.10 -10.93
C PRO A 246 15.87 -3.79 -12.03
N SER A 247 14.67 -4.39 -11.95
CA SER A 247 13.59 -4.16 -12.89
C SER A 247 12.78 -2.89 -12.62
N ARG A 248 12.92 -2.29 -11.42
CA ARG A 248 12.06 -1.19 -10.93
C ARG A 248 10.58 -1.44 -11.25
N ALA A 249 10.12 -2.67 -11.03
CA ALA A 249 8.75 -3.06 -11.30
C ALA A 249 7.78 -2.12 -10.59
N GLU A 250 6.83 -1.61 -11.35
CA GLU A 250 5.78 -0.74 -10.85
C GLU A 250 4.56 -1.56 -10.46
N GLN A 251 4.02 -1.27 -9.29
CA GLN A 251 2.75 -1.76 -8.82
C GLN A 251 1.83 -0.58 -8.51
N SER A 252 0.52 -0.78 -8.50
CA SER A 252 -0.40 0.31 -8.22
C SER A 252 -1.68 -0.18 -7.55
N ILE A 253 -2.26 0.72 -6.76
CA ILE A 253 -3.63 0.64 -6.26
C ILE A 253 -4.43 1.79 -6.84
N SER A 254 -5.76 1.65 -6.89
CA SER A 254 -6.62 2.68 -7.44
C SER A 254 -7.92 2.80 -6.66
N TYR A 255 -8.39 4.05 -6.57
CA TYR A 255 -9.65 4.41 -5.96
C TYR A 255 -10.50 5.16 -6.98
N ASN A 256 -11.74 4.72 -7.17
CA ASN A 256 -12.73 5.48 -7.90
C ASN A 256 -13.50 6.33 -6.89
N PHE A 257 -13.60 7.62 -7.14
CA PHE A 257 -14.32 8.55 -6.28
C PHE A 257 -15.12 9.56 -7.11
N ARG A 258 -16.02 10.25 -6.46
CA ARG A 258 -16.82 11.33 -7.07
C ARG A 258 -16.63 12.62 -6.28
N LEU A 259 -16.49 13.70 -7.01
CA LEU A 259 -16.69 15.06 -6.48
C LEU A 259 -18.11 15.49 -6.80
N ASP A 260 -18.82 15.97 -5.80
CA ASP A 260 -20.21 16.40 -5.94
C ASP A 260 -20.48 17.60 -5.02
N THR A 261 -20.78 18.72 -5.62
CA THR A 261 -21.09 19.98 -4.90
C THR A 261 -22.56 20.34 -4.97
N LYS A 262 -23.36 19.52 -5.68
CA LYS A 262 -24.80 19.76 -5.82
C LYS A 262 -25.52 19.22 -4.60
N ALA A 263 -26.54 19.93 -4.19
CA ALA A 263 -27.44 19.47 -3.15
C ALA A 263 -28.47 18.48 -3.75
N PRO A 264 -28.91 17.50 -2.97
CA PRO A 264 -30.05 16.65 -3.36
C PRO A 264 -31.29 17.50 -3.68
N VAL A 265 -32.08 17.03 -4.62
CA VAL A 265 -33.35 17.67 -5.01
C VAL A 265 -34.50 16.84 -4.49
N ILE A 266 -35.37 17.45 -3.71
CA ILE A 266 -36.63 16.85 -3.25
C ILE A 266 -37.75 17.37 -4.16
N SER A 267 -38.54 16.46 -4.70
CA SER A 267 -39.70 16.73 -5.54
C SER A 267 -40.91 15.91 -5.12
N ASP A 268 -42.07 16.22 -5.72
CA ASP A 268 -43.32 15.49 -5.56
C ASP A 268 -43.73 15.25 -4.10
N LEU A 269 -43.53 16.27 -3.26
CA LEU A 269 -43.91 16.22 -1.85
C LEU A 269 -45.43 16.21 -1.66
N VAL A 270 -45.96 15.10 -1.16
CA VAL A 270 -47.40 14.91 -0.92
C VAL A 270 -47.64 14.54 0.53
N TYR A 271 -48.64 15.21 1.13
CA TYR A 271 -49.12 14.92 2.47
C TYR A 271 -50.48 14.23 2.37
N SER A 272 -50.64 13.11 3.06
CA SER A 272 -51.92 12.40 3.16
C SER A 272 -52.12 11.85 4.57
N GLY A 273 -53.38 11.81 5.04
CA GLY A 273 -53.73 11.33 6.37
C GLY A 273 -54.44 12.38 7.24
N LYS A 274 -55.16 11.91 8.28
CA LYS A 274 -55.84 12.71 9.29
C LYS A 274 -55.77 12.02 10.63
N ASP A 275 -55.85 12.76 11.70
CA ASP A 275 -56.15 12.44 13.12
C ASP A 275 -55.35 11.30 13.77
N GLU A 276 -55.07 10.18 13.11
CA GLU A 276 -54.29 9.07 13.68
C GLU A 276 -52.91 8.85 13.04
N GLY A 277 -52.53 9.71 12.17
CA GLY A 277 -51.22 9.69 11.49
C GLY A 277 -51.28 10.35 10.12
N PHE A 278 -50.15 10.84 9.69
CA PHE A 278 -49.98 11.37 8.34
C PHE A 278 -48.84 10.64 7.63
N VAL A 279 -48.99 10.55 6.32
CA VAL A 279 -47.98 9.97 5.44
C VAL A 279 -47.40 11.11 4.60
N VAL A 280 -46.10 11.21 4.55
CA VAL A 280 -45.38 12.10 3.67
C VAL A 280 -44.67 11.24 2.62
N THR A 281 -44.95 11.52 1.36
CA THR A 281 -44.23 10.91 0.24
C THR A 281 -43.50 11.99 -0.56
N PHE A 282 -42.33 11.67 -1.05
CA PHE A 282 -41.55 12.57 -1.88
C PHE A 282 -40.52 11.76 -2.68
N ASP A 283 -40.04 12.36 -3.77
CA ASP A 283 -38.93 11.84 -4.53
C ASP A 283 -37.66 12.62 -4.15
N VAL A 284 -36.55 11.91 -4.04
CA VAL A 284 -35.23 12.49 -3.83
C VAL A 284 -34.30 12.05 -4.94
N THR A 285 -33.66 13.00 -5.58
CA THR A 285 -32.68 12.73 -6.63
C THR A 285 -31.35 13.43 -6.30
N ASP A 286 -30.27 12.71 -6.53
CA ASP A 286 -28.91 13.22 -6.39
C ASP A 286 -27.98 12.45 -7.34
N ASP A 287 -26.89 13.08 -7.76
CA ASP A 287 -25.83 12.41 -8.55
C ASP A 287 -24.98 11.45 -7.71
N SER A 288 -25.10 11.53 -6.39
CA SER A 288 -24.36 10.73 -5.40
C SER A 288 -25.29 9.94 -4.49
N PRO A 289 -24.82 8.82 -3.89
CA PRO A 289 -25.60 8.08 -2.90
C PRO A 289 -25.91 8.96 -1.68
N LEU A 290 -27.16 9.02 -1.31
CA LEU A 290 -27.60 9.76 -0.12
C LEU A 290 -27.17 9.00 1.16
N ALA A 291 -26.80 9.75 2.17
CA ALA A 291 -26.47 9.19 3.49
C ALA A 291 -27.73 8.89 4.31
N ALA A 292 -28.70 9.80 4.25
CA ALA A 292 -30.01 9.70 4.91
C ALA A 292 -30.98 10.71 4.35
N VAL A 293 -32.25 10.49 4.65
CA VAL A 293 -33.32 11.47 4.52
C VAL A 293 -33.97 11.60 5.88
N ASP A 294 -33.98 12.80 6.42
CA ASP A 294 -34.51 13.09 7.74
C ASP A 294 -35.72 14.03 7.63
N LEU A 295 -36.75 13.72 8.39
CA LEU A 295 -37.91 14.59 8.57
C LEU A 295 -37.94 15.10 10.02
N HIS A 296 -37.89 16.38 10.23
CA HIS A 296 -37.91 16.98 11.58
C HIS A 296 -38.72 18.27 11.61
N ASP A 297 -39.20 18.61 12.79
CA ASP A 297 -39.79 19.91 13.06
C ASP A 297 -38.69 20.94 13.29
N PRO A 298 -38.62 22.01 12.49
CA PRO A 298 -37.60 23.04 12.71
C PRO A 298 -37.82 23.89 13.96
N ALA A 299 -39.02 23.85 14.55
CA ALA A 299 -39.39 24.68 15.72
C ALA A 299 -38.84 24.06 17.03
N ASP A 300 -38.87 22.77 17.19
CA ASP A 300 -38.44 22.06 18.41
C ASP A 300 -37.30 21.07 18.20
N GLY A 301 -36.89 20.84 16.94
CA GLY A 301 -35.83 19.93 16.59
C GLY A 301 -36.17 18.45 16.72
N LEU A 302 -37.45 18.13 16.90
CA LEU A 302 -37.90 16.74 16.99
C LEU A 302 -37.81 16.04 15.62
N TRP A 303 -37.21 14.84 15.63
CA TRP A 303 -37.10 14.00 14.45
C TRP A 303 -38.29 13.08 14.34
N PHE A 304 -39.07 13.22 13.28
CA PHE A 304 -40.20 12.34 13.02
C PHE A 304 -39.82 11.06 12.28
N TYR A 305 -38.79 11.15 11.44
CA TYR A 305 -38.33 10.02 10.64
C TYR A 305 -36.86 10.17 10.29
N ARG A 306 -36.16 9.08 10.39
CA ARG A 306 -34.77 8.99 9.96
C ARG A 306 -34.52 7.64 9.28
N HIS A 307 -34.06 7.66 8.03
CA HIS A 307 -33.82 6.46 7.23
C HIS A 307 -32.38 6.41 6.75
#